data_72bcb146c284ad5c6c4ed6db20d9fa2c
#
_entry.id   72bcb146c284ad5c6c4ed6db20d9fa2c
#
_cell.length_a   1.000
_cell.length_b   1.000
_cell.length_c   1.000
_cell.angle_alpha   90.00
_cell.angle_beta   90.00
_cell.angle_gamma   90.00
#
_symmetry.space_group_name_H-M   'P 1'
#
loop_
_entity.id
_entity.type
_entity.pdbx_description
1 polymer ?
#
loop_
_entity_poly.entity_id
_entity_poly.type
_entity_poly.pdbx_seq_one_letter_code
_entity_poly.pdbx_strand_id
1 'polypeptide(L)'
;IANILEQRKSGHFEVGNTYHSVVMKEGNPVAVRMMNEIYDVCDDAWRGIGRIPNSGLKLNDDYAFLDAEKVLPIQLEQPSLDPKGCQCGSVLQGLIKPNECPLFGKACTPDHAVGACMVSVEGSCAAWYKYGFSSGGLAWED
;
A
#
# COMPACT_ATOMS: atom_id res chain seq x y z
N ILE A 1 -8.84 -17.67 -2.07
CA ILE A 1 -7.87 -18.42 -2.91
C ILE A 1 -8.60 -19.10 -4.06
N ALA A 2 -9.63 -19.95 -3.83
CA ALA A 2 -10.33 -20.68 -4.88
C ALA A 2 -10.85 -19.75 -6.02
N ASN A 3 -11.50 -18.64 -5.68
CA ASN A 3 -11.96 -17.64 -6.64
C ASN A 3 -10.82 -17.05 -7.48
N ILE A 4 -9.67 -16.77 -6.87
CA ILE A 4 -8.52 -16.23 -7.60
C ILE A 4 -7.97 -17.26 -8.59
N LEU A 5 -7.90 -18.53 -8.18
CA LEU A 5 -7.46 -19.60 -9.07
C LEU A 5 -8.43 -19.81 -10.24
N GLU A 6 -9.74 -19.69 -9.98
CA GLU A 6 -10.76 -19.81 -11.04
C GLU A 6 -10.69 -18.64 -12.03
N GLN A 7 -10.57 -17.40 -11.54
CA GLN A 7 -10.34 -16.22 -12.36
C GLN A 7 -9.08 -16.34 -13.21
N ARG A 8 -7.98 -16.84 -12.61
CA ARG A 8 -6.73 -17.09 -13.35
C ARG A 8 -6.92 -18.10 -14.49
N LYS A 9 -7.65 -19.20 -14.25
CA LYS A 9 -7.94 -20.22 -15.27
C LYS A 9 -8.83 -19.70 -16.40
N SER A 10 -9.84 -18.93 -16.05
CA SER A 10 -10.79 -18.37 -17.03
C SER A 10 -10.24 -17.16 -17.79
N GLY A 11 -9.17 -16.52 -17.29
CA GLY A 11 -8.65 -15.26 -17.82
C GLY A 11 -9.60 -14.07 -17.60
N HIS A 12 -10.63 -14.23 -16.78
CA HIS A 12 -11.58 -13.17 -16.43
C HIS A 12 -11.34 -12.70 -15.01
N PHE A 13 -10.95 -11.44 -14.86
CA PHE A 13 -10.57 -10.85 -13.57
C PHE A 13 -11.60 -9.82 -13.14
N GLU A 14 -12.16 -10.03 -11.95
CA GLU A 14 -13.13 -9.13 -11.34
C GLU A 14 -12.94 -9.01 -9.83
N VAL A 15 -13.46 -7.95 -9.24
CA VAL A 15 -13.52 -7.81 -7.79
C VAL A 15 -14.67 -8.64 -7.27
N GLY A 16 -14.34 -9.78 -6.64
CA GLY A 16 -15.31 -10.69 -6.04
C GLY A 16 -15.45 -10.48 -4.54
N ASN A 17 -16.68 -10.50 -4.04
CA ASN A 17 -16.97 -10.55 -2.62
C ASN A 17 -17.43 -11.96 -2.23
N THR A 18 -16.64 -12.65 -1.42
CA THR A 18 -16.99 -13.99 -0.90
C THR A 18 -17.48 -13.97 0.54
N TYR A 19 -17.68 -12.78 1.12
CA TYR A 19 -18.11 -12.59 2.49
C TYR A 19 -19.40 -11.75 2.58
N HIS A 20 -20.40 -12.15 1.79
CA HIS A 20 -21.67 -11.42 1.66
C HIS A 20 -22.45 -11.26 2.96
N SER A 21 -22.23 -12.15 3.96
CA SER A 21 -22.93 -12.10 5.25
C SER A 21 -22.55 -10.89 6.09
N VAL A 22 -21.39 -10.29 5.84
CA VAL A 22 -20.87 -9.15 6.64
C VAL A 22 -20.49 -7.97 5.73
N VAL A 23 -19.92 -8.26 4.56
CA VAL A 23 -19.47 -7.23 3.63
C VAL A 23 -20.54 -6.98 2.58
N MET A 24 -21.23 -5.85 2.69
CA MET A 24 -22.22 -5.42 1.70
C MET A 24 -21.54 -4.61 0.59
N LYS A 25 -22.11 -4.65 -0.61
CA LYS A 25 -21.57 -3.92 -1.77
C LYS A 25 -21.51 -2.41 -1.51
N GLU A 26 -22.48 -1.89 -0.82
CA GLU A 26 -22.64 -0.46 -0.48
C GLU A 26 -21.77 -0.06 0.74
N GLY A 27 -21.08 -1.02 1.37
CA GLY A 27 -20.34 -0.81 2.61
C GLY A 27 -21.26 -0.67 3.84
N ASN A 28 -20.67 -0.27 4.96
CA ASN A 28 -21.43 0.01 6.16
C ASN A 28 -22.04 1.43 6.05
N PRO A 29 -23.39 1.57 6.01
CA PRO A 29 -24.03 2.87 5.77
C PRO A 29 -23.76 3.90 6.88
N VAL A 30 -23.54 3.45 8.11
CA VAL A 30 -23.18 4.36 9.22
C VAL A 30 -21.75 4.89 9.02
N ALA A 31 -20.80 4.00 8.71
CA ALA A 31 -19.42 4.41 8.49
C ALA A 31 -19.29 5.33 7.26
N VAL A 32 -19.96 5.00 6.15
CA VAL A 32 -19.95 5.82 4.92
C VAL A 32 -20.53 7.21 5.19
N ARG A 33 -21.64 7.30 5.95
CA ARG A 33 -22.22 8.58 6.33
C ARG A 33 -21.25 9.41 7.18
N MET A 34 -20.64 8.82 8.20
CA MET A 34 -19.67 9.50 9.06
C MET A 34 -18.44 9.97 8.28
N MET A 35 -17.94 9.15 7.35
CA MET A 35 -16.83 9.55 6.48
C MET A 35 -17.21 10.76 5.62
N ASN A 36 -18.38 10.74 5.01
CA ASN A 36 -18.87 11.86 4.19
C ASN A 36 -19.19 13.13 4.99
N GLU A 37 -19.50 12.99 6.28
CA GLU A 37 -19.72 14.10 7.18
C GLU A 37 -18.42 14.79 7.59
N ILE A 38 -17.35 14.02 7.77
CA ILE A 38 -16.10 14.49 8.38
C ILE A 38 -15.04 14.83 7.33
N TYR A 39 -15.02 14.11 6.21
CA TYR A 39 -13.93 14.20 5.24
C TYR A 39 -14.37 14.68 3.87
N ASP A 40 -13.48 15.45 3.25
CA ASP A 40 -13.48 15.74 1.81
C ASP A 40 -12.45 14.87 1.09
N VAL A 41 -12.79 14.46 -0.14
CA VAL A 41 -11.85 13.77 -1.03
C VAL A 41 -10.82 14.78 -1.55
N CYS A 42 -9.55 14.41 -1.55
CA CYS A 42 -8.47 15.25 -2.06
C CYS A 42 -7.46 14.43 -2.88
N ASP A 43 -6.62 15.13 -3.62
CA ASP A 43 -5.45 14.54 -4.23
C ASP A 43 -4.41 14.25 -3.16
N ASP A 44 -3.73 13.12 -3.26
CA ASP A 44 -2.71 12.78 -2.27
C ASP A 44 -1.44 12.23 -2.93
N ALA A 45 -0.33 12.35 -2.21
CA ALA A 45 0.99 11.89 -2.63
C ALA A 45 1.34 10.57 -1.95
N TRP A 46 1.26 9.50 -2.72
CA TRP A 46 1.55 8.15 -2.24
C TRP A 46 3.04 7.83 -2.39
N ARG A 47 3.66 7.45 -1.29
CA ARG A 47 5.10 7.17 -1.26
C ARG A 47 5.48 6.09 -2.27
N GLY A 48 6.46 6.40 -3.13
CA GLY A 48 6.94 5.52 -4.18
C GLY A 48 6.04 5.41 -5.42
N ILE A 49 4.82 6.00 -5.39
CA ILE A 49 3.87 5.96 -6.51
C ILE A 49 3.68 7.35 -7.10
N GLY A 50 3.75 8.39 -6.27
CA GLY A 50 3.54 9.78 -6.66
C GLY A 50 2.12 10.28 -6.37
N ARG A 51 1.74 11.40 -7.00
CA ARG A 51 0.46 12.05 -6.77
C ARG A 51 -0.64 11.35 -7.56
N ILE A 52 -1.69 10.97 -6.85
CA ILE A 52 -2.89 10.33 -7.42
C ILE A 52 -4.09 11.24 -7.16
N PRO A 53 -4.81 11.68 -8.19
CA PRO A 53 -6.01 12.50 -8.03
C PRO A 53 -7.11 11.77 -7.26
N ASN A 54 -7.82 12.48 -6.38
CA ASN A 54 -8.96 11.97 -5.60
C ASN A 54 -8.68 10.67 -4.82
N SER A 55 -7.47 10.51 -4.33
CA SER A 55 -7.03 9.27 -3.66
C SER A 55 -6.80 9.41 -2.16
N GLY A 56 -6.93 10.61 -1.62
CA GLY A 56 -6.79 10.92 -0.21
C GLY A 56 -8.08 11.46 0.40
N LEU A 57 -8.07 11.55 1.71
CA LEU A 57 -9.11 12.18 2.51
C LEU A 57 -8.48 13.24 3.40
N LYS A 58 -9.08 14.41 3.45
CA LYS A 58 -8.73 15.49 4.40
C LYS A 58 -9.94 15.82 5.25
N LEU A 59 -9.73 16.31 6.47
CA LEU A 59 -10.82 16.85 7.26
C LEU A 59 -11.43 18.05 6.52
N ASN A 60 -12.77 18.09 6.46
CA ASN A 60 -13.47 19.23 5.90
C ASN A 60 -13.39 20.45 6.83
N ASP A 61 -13.89 21.59 6.39
CA ASP A 61 -13.73 22.85 7.12
C ASP A 61 -14.46 22.86 8.47
N ASP A 62 -15.56 22.13 8.63
CA ASP A 62 -16.31 22.04 9.88
C ASP A 62 -15.51 21.31 10.98
N TYR A 63 -14.62 20.43 10.58
CA TYR A 63 -13.76 19.66 11.48
C TYR A 63 -12.28 20.11 11.46
N ALA A 64 -11.96 21.20 10.79
CA ALA A 64 -10.59 21.71 10.65
C ALA A 64 -9.88 21.99 11.99
N PHE A 65 -10.64 22.23 13.06
CA PHE A 65 -10.11 22.45 14.42
C PHE A 65 -9.52 21.17 15.05
N LEU A 66 -9.82 19.99 14.51
CA LEU A 66 -9.25 18.69 14.90
C LEU A 66 -8.04 18.28 14.04
N ASP A 67 -7.73 19.07 13.01
CA ASP A 67 -6.64 18.78 12.10
C ASP A 67 -5.29 19.00 12.80
N ALA A 68 -4.61 17.92 13.12
CA ALA A 68 -3.33 17.96 13.83
C ALA A 68 -2.26 18.75 13.05
N GLU A 69 -2.27 18.71 11.72
CA GLU A 69 -1.32 19.48 10.89
C GLU A 69 -1.54 20.99 11.00
N LYS A 70 -2.79 21.40 11.21
CA LYS A 70 -3.14 22.82 11.39
C LYS A 70 -2.95 23.31 12.83
N VAL A 71 -3.25 22.44 13.80
CA VAL A 71 -3.21 22.77 15.24
C VAL A 71 -1.79 22.67 15.80
N LEU A 72 -1.01 21.72 15.33
CA LEU A 72 0.38 21.48 15.75
C LEU A 72 1.30 21.85 14.61
N PRO A 73 1.97 23.02 14.63
CA PRO A 73 2.86 23.46 13.56
C PRO A 73 4.16 22.64 13.57
N ILE A 74 4.08 21.41 13.10
CA ILE A 74 5.24 20.54 12.92
C ILE A 74 5.87 20.88 11.57
N GLN A 75 7.05 21.50 11.60
CA GLN A 75 7.84 21.72 10.39
C GLN A 75 8.84 20.57 10.25
N LEU A 76 8.73 19.81 9.18
CA LEU A 76 9.76 18.85 8.81
C LEU A 76 10.94 19.62 8.21
N GLU A 77 12.13 19.46 8.76
CA GLU A 77 13.35 20.13 8.29
C GLU A 77 13.71 19.72 6.85
N GLN A 78 13.34 18.52 6.43
CA GLN A 78 13.55 18.02 5.08
C GLN A 78 12.36 17.17 4.60
N PRO A 79 11.93 17.34 3.34
CA PRO A 79 10.96 16.43 2.76
C PRO A 79 11.57 15.02 2.66
N SER A 80 10.80 14.01 3.05
CA SER A 80 11.21 12.61 2.88
C SER A 80 11.17 12.25 1.39
N LEU A 81 12.32 12.32 0.72
CA LEU A 81 12.46 11.86 -0.65
C LEU A 81 12.59 10.34 -0.69
N ASP A 82 12.08 9.74 -1.76
CA ASP A 82 12.31 8.33 -1.99
C ASP A 82 13.82 8.05 -2.16
N PRO A 83 14.37 7.03 -1.49
CA PRO A 83 15.78 6.72 -1.58
C PRO A 83 16.20 6.37 -3.01
N LYS A 84 17.31 6.94 -3.47
CA LYS A 84 17.85 6.68 -4.82
C LYS A 84 18.05 5.18 -5.05
N GLY A 85 17.52 4.67 -6.17
CA GLY A 85 17.64 3.27 -6.58
C GLY A 85 16.62 2.32 -5.91
N CYS A 86 15.85 2.79 -4.94
CA CYS A 86 14.76 2.01 -4.39
C CYS A 86 13.60 1.91 -5.38
N GLN A 87 13.07 0.70 -5.60
CA GLN A 87 11.94 0.45 -6.48
C GLN A 87 10.69 0.01 -5.70
N CYS A 88 10.54 0.50 -4.48
CA CYS A 88 9.40 0.18 -3.60
C CYS A 88 8.05 0.44 -4.30
N GLY A 89 7.90 1.55 -5.01
CA GLY A 89 6.68 1.87 -5.75
C GLY A 89 6.34 0.83 -6.82
N SER A 90 7.32 0.36 -7.58
CA SER A 90 7.11 -0.69 -8.60
C SER A 90 6.75 -2.04 -7.96
N VAL A 91 7.35 -2.36 -6.81
CA VAL A 91 7.01 -3.56 -6.04
C VAL A 91 5.57 -3.49 -5.51
N LEU A 92 5.16 -2.33 -4.97
CA LEU A 92 3.80 -2.13 -4.45
C LEU A 92 2.74 -2.23 -5.54
N GLN A 93 3.07 -1.79 -6.75
CA GLN A 93 2.20 -1.90 -7.92
C GLN A 93 2.22 -3.30 -8.57
N GLY A 94 3.05 -4.22 -8.09
CA GLY A 94 3.20 -5.56 -8.66
C GLY A 94 3.89 -5.60 -10.02
N LEU A 95 4.59 -4.52 -10.40
CA LEU A 95 5.32 -4.43 -11.67
C LEU A 95 6.61 -5.23 -11.66
N ILE A 96 7.22 -5.38 -10.48
CA ILE A 96 8.41 -6.19 -10.24
C ILE A 96 8.26 -6.98 -8.92
N LYS A 97 9.00 -8.08 -8.81
CA LYS A 97 9.15 -8.81 -7.54
C LYS A 97 10.21 -8.12 -6.66
N PRO A 98 10.15 -8.27 -5.31
CA PRO A 98 11.12 -7.65 -4.42
C PRO A 98 12.58 -7.96 -4.74
N ASN A 99 12.89 -9.19 -5.12
CA ASN A 99 14.24 -9.63 -5.47
C ASN A 99 14.77 -9.06 -6.79
N GLU A 100 13.93 -8.44 -7.61
CA GLU A 100 14.32 -7.75 -8.84
C GLU A 100 14.77 -6.30 -8.57
N CYS A 101 14.49 -5.77 -7.38
CA CYS A 101 15.01 -4.47 -6.97
C CYS A 101 16.54 -4.54 -6.79
N PRO A 102 17.33 -3.63 -7.43
CA PRO A 102 18.79 -3.68 -7.39
C PRO A 102 19.40 -3.55 -5.99
N LEU A 103 18.67 -2.97 -5.04
CA LEU A 103 19.11 -2.81 -3.65
C LEU A 103 18.76 -4.01 -2.77
N PHE A 104 17.85 -4.87 -3.20
CA PHE A 104 17.32 -5.96 -2.38
C PHE A 104 18.42 -6.97 -1.98
N GLY A 105 18.49 -7.28 -0.68
CA GLY A 105 19.45 -8.23 -0.14
C GLY A 105 20.93 -7.78 -0.21
N LYS A 106 21.18 -6.53 -0.62
CA LYS A 106 22.50 -5.91 -0.71
C LYS A 106 22.54 -4.68 0.20
N ALA A 107 22.26 -3.50 -0.36
CA ALA A 107 22.20 -2.27 0.41
C ALA A 107 20.89 -2.15 1.23
N CYS A 108 19.85 -2.90 0.86
CA CYS A 108 18.55 -2.89 1.53
C CYS A 108 18.25 -4.28 2.12
N THR A 109 18.34 -4.37 3.44
CA THR A 109 18.08 -5.57 4.25
C THR A 109 17.18 -5.19 5.42
N PRO A 110 16.59 -6.13 6.16
CA PRO A 110 15.82 -5.81 7.38
C PRO A 110 16.62 -5.01 8.42
N ASP A 111 17.93 -5.25 8.54
CA ASP A 111 18.81 -4.55 9.48
C ASP A 111 19.20 -3.15 8.97
N HIS A 112 19.17 -2.95 7.66
CA HIS A 112 19.50 -1.69 6.99
C HIS A 112 18.45 -1.37 5.93
N ALA A 113 17.23 -1.08 6.39
CA ALA A 113 16.11 -0.80 5.50
C ALA A 113 16.28 0.55 4.78
N VAL A 114 16.38 0.50 3.45
CA VAL A 114 16.45 1.69 2.59
C VAL A 114 15.05 2.14 2.16
N GLY A 115 14.24 1.23 1.65
CA GLY A 115 12.88 1.50 1.21
C GLY A 115 11.83 1.14 2.25
N ALA A 116 10.67 1.83 2.21
CA ALA A 116 9.58 1.64 3.16
C ALA A 116 9.10 0.18 3.26
N CYS A 117 9.09 -0.57 2.15
CA CYS A 117 8.69 -1.97 2.12
C CYS A 117 9.64 -2.92 2.90
N MET A 118 10.83 -2.46 3.28
CA MET A 118 11.78 -3.24 4.06
C MET A 118 11.76 -2.86 5.55
N VAL A 119 11.27 -1.66 5.89
CA VAL A 119 11.21 -1.16 7.28
C VAL A 119 10.23 -1.97 8.13
N SER A 120 9.05 -2.25 7.59
CA SER A 120 8.02 -3.02 8.29
C SER A 120 8.17 -4.51 7.99
N VAL A 121 8.01 -5.34 9.02
CA VAL A 121 7.97 -6.81 8.87
C VAL A 121 6.82 -7.30 7.99
N GLU A 122 5.79 -6.48 7.82
CA GLU A 122 4.64 -6.73 6.95
C GLU A 122 4.85 -6.20 5.52
N GLY A 123 5.92 -5.44 5.31
CA GLY A 123 6.25 -4.90 3.99
C GLY A 123 6.62 -5.99 3.00
N SER A 124 6.24 -5.82 1.74
CA SER A 124 6.45 -6.82 0.67
C SER A 124 7.92 -7.26 0.55
N CYS A 125 8.87 -6.32 0.65
CA CYS A 125 10.29 -6.65 0.59
C CYS A 125 10.75 -7.42 1.84
N ALA A 126 10.33 -7.01 3.03
CA ALA A 126 10.70 -7.69 4.29
C ALA A 126 10.12 -9.11 4.34
N ALA A 127 8.85 -9.27 3.96
CA ALA A 127 8.22 -10.58 3.87
C ALA A 127 8.91 -11.49 2.84
N TRP A 128 9.25 -10.95 1.67
CA TRP A 128 10.01 -11.71 0.67
C TRP A 128 11.40 -12.08 1.16
N TYR A 129 12.11 -11.18 1.83
CA TYR A 129 13.42 -11.43 2.40
C TYR A 129 13.38 -12.60 3.40
N LYS A 130 12.36 -12.61 4.25
CA LYS A 130 12.22 -13.61 5.31
C LYS A 130 11.74 -14.97 4.78
N TYR A 131 10.81 -14.96 3.82
CA TYR A 131 10.10 -16.17 3.42
C TYR A 131 10.36 -16.59 1.97
N GLY A 132 10.73 -15.67 1.08
CA GLY A 132 10.92 -15.94 -0.34
C GLY A 132 12.13 -16.82 -0.66
N PHE A 133 13.18 -16.75 0.15
CA PHE A 133 14.37 -17.61 -0.02
C PHE A 133 14.21 -18.98 0.64
N SER A 134 13.29 -19.13 1.59
CA SER A 134 13.10 -20.39 2.33
C SER A 134 12.27 -21.42 1.57
N SER A 135 11.62 -21.04 0.50
CA SER A 135 10.87 -21.93 -0.37
C SER A 135 11.82 -22.53 -1.41
N GLY A 136 12.76 -23.34 -0.96
CA GLY A 136 13.44 -24.26 -1.88
C GLY A 136 12.39 -25.09 -2.63
N GLY A 137 12.10 -24.70 -3.88
CA GLY A 137 11.40 -25.57 -4.81
C GLY A 137 9.90 -25.41 -5.00
N LEU A 138 9.34 -24.21 -4.94
CA LEU A 138 8.17 -23.90 -5.77
C LEU A 138 8.61 -22.87 -6.82
N ALA A 139 9.32 -23.33 -7.82
CA ALA A 139 9.37 -22.66 -9.10
C ALA A 139 7.92 -22.62 -9.59
N TRP A 140 7.32 -21.45 -9.56
CA TRP A 140 6.12 -21.17 -10.32
C TRP A 140 6.59 -21.07 -11.79
N GLU A 141 6.64 -22.22 -12.44
CA GLU A 141 6.77 -22.24 -13.90
C GLU A 141 5.53 -21.57 -14.47
N ASP A 142 5.77 -20.63 -15.37
CA ASP A 142 4.80 -19.79 -16.09
C ASP A 142 3.79 -20.62 -16.91
#